data_81f444f942f5ff51da64aa331f865747
#
_entry.id   81f444f942f5ff51da64aa331f865747
#
_cell.length_a   1.000
_cell.length_b   1.000
_cell.length_c   1.000
_cell.angle_alpha   90.00
_cell.angle_beta   90.00
_cell.angle_gamma   90.00
#
_symmetry.space_group_name_H-M   'P 1'
#
loop_
_entity.id
_entity.type
_entity.pdbx_description
1 polymer ?
#
loop_
_entity_poly.entity_id
_entity_poly.type
_entity_poly.pdbx_seq_one_letter_code
_entity_poly.pdbx_strand_id
1 'polypeptide(L)'
;MNQNLILAIAASAGLITGAGGTWLAVSNTPTDSRAITKAELTAAISADPSLCPVPEIPVVEAPTEDEALAAFRKAQANSPLVWDRDNMPEISLALGQCDKNANGPGVSCMTTIKIAPQAEPQNKTIGFAKSASGEWVATLF
;
A
#
# COMPACT_ATOMS: atom_id res chain seq x y z
N MET A 1 -36.72 26.11 -35.00
CA MET A 1 -36.50 25.08 -33.94
C MET A 1 -35.22 25.46 -33.21
N ASN A 2 -35.29 25.70 -31.90
CA ASN A 2 -34.11 26.16 -31.12
C ASN A 2 -33.10 25.02 -30.99
N GLN A 3 -31.85 25.34 -31.28
CA GLN A 3 -30.72 24.41 -31.23
C GLN A 3 -30.59 23.72 -29.85
N ASN A 4 -31.01 24.40 -28.79
CA ASN A 4 -31.03 23.87 -27.44
C ASN A 4 -32.06 22.78 -27.20
N LEU A 5 -33.17 22.78 -27.98
CA LEU A 5 -34.20 21.76 -27.87
C LEU A 5 -33.72 20.43 -28.50
N ILE A 6 -32.96 20.51 -29.59
CA ILE A 6 -32.41 19.34 -30.29
C ILE A 6 -31.35 18.64 -29.42
N LEU A 7 -30.51 19.46 -28.71
CA LEU A 7 -29.51 18.94 -27.78
C LEU A 7 -30.15 18.22 -26.57
N ALA A 8 -31.24 18.77 -26.02
CA ALA A 8 -31.96 18.15 -24.93
C ALA A 8 -32.59 16.78 -25.29
N ILE A 9 -33.11 16.67 -26.49
CA ILE A 9 -33.71 15.42 -27.01
C ILE A 9 -32.64 14.36 -27.28
N ALA A 10 -31.45 14.77 -27.81
CA ALA A 10 -30.35 13.87 -28.05
C ALA A 10 -29.75 13.31 -26.75
N ALA A 11 -29.64 14.14 -25.69
CA ALA A 11 -29.15 13.72 -24.41
C ALA A 11 -30.09 12.75 -23.68
N SER A 12 -31.41 12.96 -23.81
CA SER A 12 -32.40 12.07 -23.18
C SER A 12 -32.50 10.70 -23.91
N ALA A 13 -32.36 10.68 -25.24
CA ALA A 13 -32.37 9.43 -26.00
C ALA A 13 -31.11 8.58 -25.68
N GLY A 14 -29.95 9.20 -25.48
CA GLY A 14 -28.70 8.50 -25.11
C GLY A 14 -28.77 7.84 -23.75
N LEU A 15 -29.39 8.48 -22.76
CA LEU A 15 -29.57 7.93 -21.42
C LEU A 15 -30.47 6.70 -21.37
N ILE A 16 -31.57 6.71 -22.12
CA ILE A 16 -32.53 5.59 -22.18
C ILE A 16 -31.92 4.37 -22.89
N THR A 17 -31.18 4.60 -23.99
CA THR A 17 -30.51 3.50 -24.68
C THR A 17 -29.32 2.94 -23.94
N GLY A 18 -28.56 3.76 -23.25
CA GLY A 18 -27.41 3.32 -22.44
C GLY A 18 -27.83 2.48 -21.23
N ALA A 19 -28.79 2.96 -20.44
CA ALA A 19 -29.26 2.25 -19.26
C ALA A 19 -30.11 0.99 -19.62
N GLY A 20 -30.95 1.08 -20.63
CA GLY A 20 -31.76 -0.04 -21.07
C GLY A 20 -30.95 -1.14 -21.78
N GLY A 21 -29.94 -0.76 -22.56
CA GLY A 21 -29.08 -1.72 -23.27
C GLY A 21 -28.25 -2.57 -22.32
N THR A 22 -27.70 -1.98 -21.26
CA THR A 22 -26.93 -2.71 -20.23
C THR A 22 -27.84 -3.62 -19.40
N TRP A 23 -29.09 -3.19 -19.09
CA TRP A 23 -30.01 -4.00 -18.31
C TRP A 23 -30.48 -5.23 -19.11
N LEU A 24 -30.76 -5.09 -20.39
CA LEU A 24 -31.14 -6.21 -21.24
C LEU A 24 -29.99 -7.21 -21.48
N ALA A 25 -28.76 -6.73 -21.56
CA ALA A 25 -27.60 -7.60 -21.70
C ALA A 25 -27.34 -8.41 -20.40
N VAL A 26 -27.58 -7.82 -19.23
CA VAL A 26 -27.48 -8.52 -17.95
C VAL A 26 -28.61 -9.48 -17.70
N SER A 27 -29.83 -9.15 -18.14
CA SER A 27 -31.01 -10.03 -17.95
C SER A 27 -31.05 -11.22 -18.91
N ASN A 28 -30.35 -11.16 -20.06
CA ASN A 28 -30.29 -12.26 -21.02
C ASN A 28 -29.08 -13.21 -20.81
N THR A 29 -28.17 -12.90 -19.92
CA THR A 29 -27.27 -13.93 -19.43
C THR A 29 -28.10 -14.91 -18.59
N PRO A 30 -28.10 -16.22 -18.88
CA PRO A 30 -28.70 -17.19 -17.99
C PRO A 30 -27.96 -17.08 -16.65
N THR A 31 -28.54 -16.31 -15.77
CA THR A 31 -28.05 -16.16 -14.42
C THR A 31 -28.49 -17.43 -13.71
N ASP A 32 -27.76 -18.50 -13.94
CA ASP A 32 -27.67 -19.56 -12.96
C ASP A 32 -26.87 -18.95 -11.79
N SER A 33 -27.56 -18.03 -11.10
CA SER A 33 -27.04 -17.32 -9.92
C SER A 33 -27.00 -18.30 -8.75
N ARG A 34 -26.46 -19.47 -9.00
CA ARG A 34 -26.07 -20.38 -7.93
C ARG A 34 -24.92 -19.71 -7.22
N ALA A 35 -25.21 -19.18 -6.03
CA ALA A 35 -24.17 -18.62 -5.18
C ALA A 35 -23.09 -19.68 -5.01
N ILE A 36 -21.92 -19.45 -5.60
CA ILE A 36 -20.76 -20.33 -5.48
C ILE A 36 -20.40 -20.37 -3.99
N THR A 37 -20.43 -21.55 -3.42
CA THR A 37 -20.06 -21.72 -2.03
C THR A 37 -18.53 -21.55 -1.87
N LYS A 38 -18.10 -21.16 -0.67
CA LYS A 38 -16.67 -21.04 -0.35
C LYS A 38 -15.91 -22.34 -0.67
N ALA A 39 -16.54 -23.49 -0.44
CA ALA A 39 -15.94 -24.79 -0.71
C ALA A 39 -15.73 -25.03 -2.23
N GLU A 40 -16.71 -24.68 -3.06
CA GLU A 40 -16.62 -24.78 -4.52
C GLU A 40 -15.54 -23.83 -5.07
N LEU A 41 -15.47 -22.61 -4.55
CA LEU A 41 -14.44 -21.64 -4.93
C LEU A 41 -13.05 -22.13 -4.55
N THR A 42 -12.88 -22.66 -3.33
CA THR A 42 -11.60 -23.22 -2.89
C THR A 42 -11.19 -24.42 -3.74
N ALA A 43 -12.13 -25.30 -4.08
CA ALA A 43 -11.87 -26.45 -4.96
C ALA A 43 -11.46 -26.00 -6.37
N ALA A 44 -12.14 -25.00 -6.93
CA ALA A 44 -11.80 -24.45 -8.25
C ALA A 44 -10.40 -23.83 -8.28
N ILE A 45 -10.04 -23.04 -7.28
CA ILE A 45 -8.70 -22.43 -7.15
C ILE A 45 -7.62 -23.51 -6.96
N SER A 46 -7.91 -24.58 -6.20
CA SER A 46 -6.97 -25.68 -6.01
C SER A 46 -6.76 -26.50 -7.29
N ALA A 47 -7.80 -26.61 -8.14
CA ALA A 47 -7.73 -27.33 -9.41
C ALA A 47 -7.00 -26.50 -10.50
N ASP A 48 -7.13 -25.19 -10.45
CA ASP A 48 -6.48 -24.27 -11.40
C ASP A 48 -5.95 -23.01 -10.65
N PRO A 49 -4.71 -23.04 -10.18
CA PRO A 49 -4.08 -21.91 -9.50
C PRO A 49 -4.00 -20.64 -10.36
N SER A 50 -4.12 -20.75 -11.69
CA SER A 50 -4.08 -19.60 -12.58
C SER A 50 -5.32 -18.69 -12.45
N LEU A 51 -6.41 -19.20 -11.88
CA LEU A 51 -7.63 -18.41 -11.61
C LEU A 51 -7.39 -17.32 -10.57
N CYS A 52 -6.42 -17.50 -9.68
CA CYS A 52 -5.98 -16.49 -8.73
C CYS A 52 -4.46 -16.39 -8.78
N PRO A 53 -3.88 -15.74 -9.79
CA PRO A 53 -2.44 -15.55 -9.85
C PRO A 53 -1.99 -14.82 -8.60
N VAL A 54 -1.13 -15.48 -7.81
CA VAL A 54 -0.48 -14.81 -6.68
C VAL A 54 0.40 -13.71 -7.29
N PRO A 55 0.17 -12.44 -6.96
CA PRO A 55 1.03 -11.39 -7.47
C PRO A 55 2.46 -11.68 -7.00
N GLU A 56 3.40 -11.71 -7.93
CA GLU A 56 4.82 -11.76 -7.59
C GLU A 56 5.15 -10.47 -6.84
N ILE A 57 5.24 -10.57 -5.52
CA ILE A 57 5.67 -9.45 -4.68
C ILE A 57 7.15 -9.23 -5.02
N PRO A 58 7.51 -8.11 -5.65
CA PRO A 58 8.91 -7.84 -5.96
C PRO A 58 9.71 -7.88 -4.65
N VAL A 59 10.75 -8.71 -4.62
CA VAL A 59 11.67 -8.75 -3.47
C VAL A 59 12.37 -7.40 -3.41
N VAL A 60 11.94 -6.59 -2.47
CA VAL A 60 12.54 -5.28 -2.21
C VAL A 60 13.65 -5.49 -1.18
N GLU A 61 14.88 -5.08 -1.54
CA GLU A 61 15.97 -5.09 -0.57
C GLU A 61 15.65 -4.09 0.55
N ALA A 62 15.42 -4.59 1.75
CA ALA A 62 15.09 -3.80 2.94
C ALA A 62 16.16 -4.02 4.02
N PRO A 63 16.35 -3.06 4.94
CA PRO A 63 17.23 -3.25 6.09
C PRO A 63 16.68 -4.35 7.01
N THR A 64 17.55 -4.98 7.76
CA THR A 64 17.16 -5.76 8.94
C THR A 64 16.72 -4.82 10.08
N GLU A 65 16.06 -5.34 11.11
CA GLU A 65 15.63 -4.51 12.26
C GLU A 65 16.81 -3.82 12.95
N ASP A 66 17.94 -4.52 13.10
CA ASP A 66 19.15 -3.97 13.70
C ASP A 66 19.76 -2.85 12.85
N GLU A 67 19.82 -3.04 11.53
CA GLU A 67 20.30 -2.02 10.59
C GLU A 67 19.37 -0.79 10.57
N ALA A 68 18.07 -1.02 10.59
CA ALA A 68 17.07 0.04 10.63
C ALA A 68 17.15 0.84 11.95
N LEU A 69 17.32 0.15 13.08
CA LEU A 69 17.49 0.79 14.38
C LEU A 69 18.78 1.60 14.43
N ALA A 70 19.89 1.07 13.92
CA ALA A 70 21.17 1.78 13.85
C ALA A 70 21.07 3.03 12.96
N ALA A 71 20.45 2.90 11.77
CA ALA A 71 20.20 4.01 10.87
C ALA A 71 19.32 5.09 11.49
N PHE A 72 18.25 4.67 12.19
CA PHE A 72 17.33 5.58 12.87
C PHE A 72 18.03 6.35 14.02
N ARG A 73 18.81 5.66 14.88
CA ARG A 73 19.59 6.30 15.96
C ARG A 73 20.58 7.31 15.41
N LYS A 74 21.28 6.96 14.33
CA LYS A 74 22.23 7.85 13.67
C LYS A 74 21.54 9.11 13.11
N ALA A 75 20.37 8.95 12.49
CA ALA A 75 19.59 10.08 12.00
C ALA A 75 19.10 10.97 13.13
N GLN A 76 18.65 10.41 14.25
CA GLN A 76 18.26 11.17 15.44
C GLN A 76 19.45 11.93 16.04
N ALA A 77 20.60 11.28 16.22
CA ALA A 77 21.79 11.92 16.78
C ALA A 77 22.27 13.12 15.93
N ASN A 78 22.01 13.09 14.63
CA ASN A 78 22.34 14.18 13.71
C ASN A 78 21.23 15.25 13.59
N SER A 79 20.07 15.02 14.24
CA SER A 79 18.97 15.98 14.22
C SER A 79 19.33 17.24 15.02
N PRO A 80 19.04 18.45 14.49
CA PRO A 80 19.25 19.69 15.23
C PRO A 80 18.31 19.84 16.44
N LEU A 81 17.30 18.99 16.57
CA LEU A 81 16.32 19.00 17.66
C LEU A 81 16.77 18.17 18.88
N VAL A 82 17.86 17.43 18.78
CA VAL A 82 18.40 16.64 19.91
C VAL A 82 19.36 17.52 20.72
N TRP A 83 18.95 17.83 21.94
CA TRP A 83 19.69 18.69 22.87
C TRP A 83 20.77 17.96 23.64
N ASP A 84 20.57 16.67 23.94
CA ASP A 84 21.50 15.83 24.71
C ASP A 84 21.76 14.54 23.92
N ARG A 85 22.91 14.50 23.25
CA ARG A 85 23.34 13.35 22.43
C ARG A 85 23.91 12.21 23.27
N ASP A 86 24.42 12.54 24.47
CA ASP A 86 25.04 11.56 25.34
C ASP A 86 24.02 10.78 26.16
N ASN A 87 22.78 11.32 26.27
CA ASN A 87 21.68 10.77 27.06
C ASN A 87 20.46 10.41 26.17
N MET A 88 20.69 9.83 25.01
CA MET A 88 19.60 9.39 24.14
C MET A 88 18.82 8.25 24.81
N PRO A 89 17.47 8.31 24.79
CA PRO A 89 16.65 7.27 25.38
C PRO A 89 16.88 5.92 24.69
N GLU A 90 16.62 4.84 25.42
CA GLU A 90 16.62 3.50 24.85
C GLU A 90 15.45 3.34 23.90
N ILE A 91 15.75 3.32 22.59
CA ILE A 91 14.77 3.21 21.51
C ILE A 91 14.74 1.77 21.03
N SER A 92 13.56 1.21 20.90
CA SER A 92 13.32 -0.02 20.11
C SER A 92 12.53 0.29 18.86
N LEU A 93 12.87 -0.43 17.78
CA LEU A 93 12.24 -0.31 16.47
C LEU A 93 11.95 -1.70 15.95
N ALA A 94 10.71 -1.95 15.57
CA ALA A 94 10.32 -3.14 14.83
C ALA A 94 9.92 -2.73 13.40
N LEU A 95 10.39 -3.51 12.42
CA LEU A 95 10.05 -3.32 11.01
C LEU A 95 8.78 -4.09 10.67
N GLY A 96 7.85 -3.41 9.99
CA GLY A 96 6.75 -4.03 9.29
C GLY A 96 7.03 -4.18 7.80
N GLN A 97 5.99 -4.01 6.99
CA GLN A 97 6.11 -4.08 5.54
C GLN A 97 6.95 -2.93 4.99
N CYS A 98 7.83 -3.25 4.04
CA CYS A 98 8.64 -2.28 3.30
C CYS A 98 8.26 -2.30 1.82
N ASP A 99 8.04 -1.14 1.26
CA ASP A 99 7.74 -0.94 -0.15
C ASP A 99 8.82 -0.06 -0.79
N LYS A 100 9.02 -0.24 -2.10
CA LYS A 100 9.94 0.62 -2.84
C LYS A 100 9.51 2.07 -2.74
N ASN A 101 10.43 2.96 -2.43
CA ASN A 101 10.13 4.38 -2.36
C ASN A 101 9.73 4.93 -3.74
N ALA A 102 8.55 5.55 -3.83
CA ALA A 102 8.03 6.08 -5.09
C ALA A 102 8.77 7.36 -5.54
N ASN A 103 9.33 8.12 -4.62
CA ASN A 103 9.88 9.46 -4.86
C ASN A 103 11.42 9.54 -4.76
N GLY A 104 12.10 8.39 -4.64
CA GLY A 104 13.56 8.40 -4.49
C GLY A 104 14.17 7.00 -4.32
N PRO A 105 15.47 6.93 -4.10
CA PRO A 105 16.15 5.67 -3.84
C PRO A 105 15.72 5.07 -2.50
N GLY A 106 15.79 3.74 -2.38
CA GLY A 106 15.53 3.01 -1.14
C GLY A 106 14.09 2.56 -0.97
N VAL A 107 13.70 2.37 0.27
CA VAL A 107 12.42 1.78 0.69
C VAL A 107 11.73 2.63 1.73
N SER A 108 10.41 2.57 1.77
CA SER A 108 9.57 3.12 2.84
C SER A 108 9.00 1.98 3.65
N CYS A 109 9.33 1.91 4.92
CA CYS A 109 8.89 0.84 5.80
C CYS A 109 7.90 1.36 6.85
N MET A 110 6.84 0.61 7.10
CA MET A 110 6.04 0.80 8.30
C MET A 110 6.86 0.35 9.51
N THR A 111 7.00 1.20 10.50
CA THR A 111 7.80 0.90 11.69
C THR A 111 6.98 1.14 12.94
N THR A 112 7.20 0.28 13.94
CA THR A 112 6.69 0.50 15.30
C THR A 112 7.86 0.91 16.18
N ILE A 113 7.80 2.13 16.72
CA ILE A 113 8.88 2.72 17.51
C ILE A 113 8.42 2.90 18.96
N LYS A 114 9.26 2.52 19.91
CA LYS A 114 9.13 2.88 21.34
C LYS A 114 10.34 3.73 21.73
N ILE A 115 10.09 4.94 22.22
CA ILE A 115 11.12 5.92 22.58
C ILE A 115 11.69 5.67 23.99
N ALA A 116 10.99 4.87 24.79
CA ALA A 116 11.42 4.40 26.10
C ALA A 116 10.73 3.08 26.41
N PRO A 117 11.27 2.24 27.31
CA PRO A 117 10.66 0.94 27.64
C PRO A 117 9.20 1.04 28.08
N GLN A 118 8.82 2.12 28.77
CA GLN A 118 7.45 2.37 29.25
C GLN A 118 6.60 3.20 28.28
N ALA A 119 7.20 3.72 27.19
CA ALA A 119 6.46 4.52 26.23
C ALA A 119 5.51 3.66 25.40
N GLU A 120 4.39 4.24 25.01
CA GLU A 120 3.47 3.62 24.09
C GLU A 120 4.11 3.47 22.70
N PRO A 121 3.93 2.33 22.02
CA PRO A 121 4.44 2.13 20.68
C PRO A 121 3.75 3.08 19.70
N GLN A 122 4.53 3.72 18.84
CA GLN A 122 4.06 4.60 17.79
C GLN A 122 4.35 3.99 16.43
N ASN A 123 3.33 3.93 15.58
CA ASN A 123 3.50 3.49 14.20
C ASN A 123 3.85 4.69 13.32
N LYS A 124 4.96 4.58 12.58
CA LYS A 124 5.43 5.61 11.65
C LYS A 124 5.97 4.97 10.39
N THR A 125 5.85 5.68 9.27
CA THR A 125 6.52 5.29 8.04
C THR A 125 7.90 5.97 8.00
N ILE A 126 8.95 5.19 7.84
CA ILE A 126 10.34 5.69 7.76
C ILE A 126 10.93 5.24 6.43
N GLY A 127 11.58 6.18 5.75
CA GLY A 127 12.37 5.90 4.57
C GLY A 127 13.76 5.39 4.95
N PHE A 128 14.24 4.38 4.23
CA PHE A 128 15.60 3.88 4.36
C PHE A 128 16.25 3.82 2.97
N ALA A 129 17.48 4.28 2.86
CA ALA A 129 18.25 4.21 1.64
C ALA A 129 19.69 3.77 1.94
N LYS A 130 20.33 3.09 0.99
CA LYS A 130 21.76 2.79 1.10
C LYS A 130 22.60 3.99 0.69
N SER A 131 23.56 4.34 1.53
CA SER A 131 24.59 5.31 1.22
C SER A 131 25.59 4.74 0.19
N ALA A 132 26.47 5.57 -0.34
CA ALA A 132 27.55 5.13 -1.23
C ALA A 132 28.49 4.11 -0.58
N SER A 133 28.60 4.08 0.74
CA SER A 133 29.35 3.09 1.49
C SER A 133 28.60 1.77 1.74
N GLY A 134 27.34 1.66 1.29
CA GLY A 134 26.49 0.48 1.50
C GLY A 134 25.76 0.46 2.85
N GLU A 135 26.00 1.47 3.70
CA GLU A 135 25.33 1.59 5.00
C GLU A 135 23.91 2.14 4.84
N TRP A 136 22.95 1.61 5.61
CA TRP A 136 21.61 2.12 5.64
C TRP A 136 21.52 3.48 6.35
N VAL A 137 20.77 4.38 5.77
CA VAL A 137 20.49 5.73 6.29
C VAL A 137 18.97 5.89 6.37
N ALA A 138 18.48 6.35 7.53
CA ALA A 138 17.07 6.67 7.71
C ALA A 138 16.80 8.13 7.34
N THR A 139 15.72 8.34 6.61
CA THR A 139 15.14 9.67 6.36
C THR A 139 13.93 9.83 7.27
N LEU A 140 14.01 10.76 8.22
CA LEU A 140 12.91 11.10 9.12
C LEU A 140 12.03 12.15 8.43
N PHE A 141 10.74 11.86 8.37
CA PHE A 141 9.71 12.79 7.88
C PHE A 141 8.83 13.27 9.03
#